data_63c794fbe05a1c7e847f1252ea443ac5
#
_entry.id   63c794fbe05a1c7e847f1252ea443ac5
#
_cell.length_a   1.000
_cell.length_b   1.000
_cell.length_c   1.000
_cell.angle_alpha   90.00
_cell.angle_beta   90.00
_cell.angle_gamma   90.00
#
_symmetry.space_group_name_H-M   'P 1'
#
loop_
_entity.id
_entity.type
_entity.pdbx_description
1 polymer ?
#
loop_
_entity_poly.entity_id
_entity_poly.type
_entity_poly.pdbx_seq_one_letter_code
_entity_poly.pdbx_strand_id
1 'polypeptide(L)'
;MNITNVLYVLVMLFMFCIGTCSAQEVINQSNFKDKIAKDIVVVEFWAEWNKANEFAELNKLKDSSVYRVDIMHCTKLQADYKISAVPTVVVFDNGVEKERFNANIMFQLEADKKTIQTSIDTIILNKFQ
;
A
#
# COMPACT_ATOMS: atom_id res chain seq x y z
N MET A 1 17.31 -22.53 40.19
CA MET A 1 16.91 -21.34 39.45
C MET A 1 15.88 -20.61 40.30
N ASN A 2 16.20 -19.40 40.73
CA ASN A 2 15.33 -18.65 41.63
C ASN A 2 14.10 -18.14 40.88
N ILE A 3 12.94 -18.16 41.53
CA ILE A 3 11.63 -17.72 40.98
C ILE A 3 11.74 -16.31 40.36
N THR A 4 12.56 -15.44 40.95
CA THR A 4 12.85 -14.11 40.41
C THR A 4 13.48 -14.15 39.01
N ASN A 5 14.37 -15.08 38.71
CA ASN A 5 15.01 -15.21 37.39
C ASN A 5 14.05 -15.77 36.34
N VAL A 6 13.13 -16.65 36.74
CA VAL A 6 12.07 -17.16 35.85
C VAL A 6 11.10 -16.06 35.49
N LEU A 7 10.79 -15.18 36.43
CA LEU A 7 9.88 -14.03 36.20
C LEU A 7 10.51 -13.01 35.25
N TYR A 8 11.81 -12.73 35.37
CA TYR A 8 12.54 -11.85 34.44
C TYR A 8 12.60 -12.41 33.02
N VAL A 9 12.80 -13.70 32.87
CA VAL A 9 12.83 -14.37 31.55
C VAL A 9 11.45 -14.34 30.92
N LEU A 10 10.37 -14.56 31.69
CA LEU A 10 8.98 -14.47 31.20
C LEU A 10 8.60 -13.06 30.80
N VAL A 11 9.00 -12.04 31.56
CA VAL A 11 8.74 -10.63 31.23
C VAL A 11 9.53 -10.20 29.98
N MET A 12 10.78 -10.68 29.84
CA MET A 12 11.60 -10.41 28.62
C MET A 12 11.02 -11.13 27.40
N LEU A 13 10.47 -12.34 27.54
CA LEU A 13 9.82 -13.04 26.43
C LEU A 13 8.51 -12.36 25.98
N PHE A 14 7.79 -11.75 26.92
CA PHE A 14 6.54 -11.05 26.63
C PHE A 14 6.75 -9.69 25.94
N MET A 15 7.91 -9.08 26.15
CA MET A 15 8.27 -7.80 25.51
C MET A 15 8.68 -7.93 24.04
N PHE A 16 8.90 -9.14 23.53
CA PHE A 16 9.32 -9.38 22.15
C PHE A 16 8.16 -9.65 21.19
N CYS A 17 6.91 -9.67 21.69
CA CYS A 17 5.70 -9.89 20.87
C CYS A 17 4.90 -8.60 20.59
N ILE A 18 5.55 -7.43 20.63
CA ILE A 18 4.94 -6.25 20.02
C ILE A 18 5.24 -6.36 18.53
N GLY A 19 4.43 -7.17 17.84
CA GLY A 19 4.34 -7.12 16.41
C GLY A 19 4.01 -5.68 16.02
N THR A 20 4.96 -4.97 15.41
CA THR A 20 4.68 -3.68 14.78
C THR A 20 3.65 -3.94 13.71
N CYS A 21 2.39 -3.75 14.03
CA CYS A 21 1.36 -3.57 13.02
C CYS A 21 1.73 -2.29 12.29
N SER A 22 2.47 -2.40 11.21
CA SER A 22 2.83 -1.27 10.36
C SER A 22 1.53 -0.79 9.71
N ALA A 23 0.91 0.23 10.31
CA ALA A 23 -0.22 0.90 9.70
C ALA A 23 0.23 1.49 8.37
N GLN A 24 -0.55 1.26 7.31
CA GLN A 24 -0.28 1.80 5.99
C GLN A 24 -0.25 3.33 6.03
N GLU A 25 0.80 3.93 5.48
CA GLU A 25 0.89 5.39 5.38
C GLU A 25 -0.18 5.93 4.43
N VAL A 26 -1.01 6.83 4.95
CA VAL A 26 -2.01 7.58 4.17
C VAL A 26 -1.41 8.90 3.75
N ILE A 27 -1.38 9.15 2.44
CA ILE A 27 -0.88 10.40 1.87
C ILE A 27 -2.05 11.26 1.35
N ASN A 28 -1.81 12.55 1.18
CA ASN A 28 -2.84 13.51 0.82
C ASN A 28 -2.42 14.38 -0.37
N GLN A 29 -3.30 15.30 -0.73
CA GLN A 29 -3.10 16.22 -1.85
C GLN A 29 -1.78 16.98 -1.79
N SER A 30 -1.33 17.38 -0.59
CA SER A 30 -0.15 18.26 -0.43
C SER A 30 1.18 17.52 -0.63
N ASN A 31 1.23 16.21 -0.29
CA ASN A 31 2.46 15.41 -0.36
C ASN A 31 2.46 14.34 -1.45
N PHE A 32 1.36 14.18 -2.16
CA PHE A 32 1.21 13.11 -3.15
C PHE A 32 2.30 13.13 -4.23
N LYS A 33 2.52 14.29 -4.86
CA LYS A 33 3.51 14.41 -5.94
C LYS A 33 4.93 14.10 -5.47
N ASP A 34 5.29 14.55 -4.27
CA ASP A 34 6.61 14.27 -3.70
C ASP A 34 6.77 12.79 -3.38
N LYS A 35 5.72 12.14 -2.88
CA LYS A 35 5.74 10.73 -2.51
C LYS A 35 5.85 9.79 -3.71
N ILE A 36 5.26 10.12 -4.86
CA ILE A 36 5.35 9.29 -6.07
C ILE A 36 6.53 9.63 -6.97
N ALA A 37 7.27 10.72 -6.69
CA ALA A 37 8.25 11.32 -7.60
C ALA A 37 9.44 10.41 -7.92
N LYS A 38 9.78 9.48 -7.06
CA LYS A 38 11.03 8.74 -7.12
C LYS A 38 10.82 7.24 -6.92
N ASP A 39 11.50 6.46 -7.75
CA ASP A 39 11.47 5.01 -7.75
C ASP A 39 10.07 4.44 -8.00
N ILE A 40 9.85 3.16 -7.69
CA ILE A 40 8.54 2.54 -7.86
C ILE A 40 7.69 2.79 -6.63
N VAL A 41 6.51 3.32 -6.87
CA VAL A 41 5.53 3.63 -5.83
C VAL A 41 4.18 3.04 -6.22
N VAL A 42 3.57 2.30 -5.31
CA VAL A 42 2.21 1.77 -5.47
C VAL A 42 1.27 2.55 -4.58
N VAL A 43 0.21 3.08 -5.16
CA VAL A 43 -0.81 3.84 -4.43
C VAL A 43 -2.15 3.15 -4.57
N GLU A 44 -2.78 2.82 -3.44
CA GLU A 44 -4.18 2.42 -3.40
C GLU A 44 -5.05 3.65 -3.14
N PHE A 45 -5.91 3.97 -4.10
CA PHE A 45 -7.00 4.92 -3.90
C PHE A 45 -8.19 4.18 -3.30
N TRP A 46 -8.61 4.57 -2.13
CA TRP A 46 -9.65 3.88 -1.37
C TRP A 46 -10.64 4.86 -0.73
N ALA A 47 -11.68 4.33 -0.10
CA ALA A 47 -12.61 5.13 0.68
C ALA A 47 -13.08 4.33 1.91
N GLU A 48 -13.30 5.02 3.02
CA GLU A 48 -13.71 4.39 4.29
C GLU A 48 -14.99 3.56 4.14
N TRP A 49 -15.96 4.04 3.37
CA TRP A 49 -17.22 3.32 3.14
C TRP A 49 -17.02 1.95 2.46
N ASN A 50 -15.89 1.72 1.79
CA ASN A 50 -15.53 0.46 1.13
C ASN A 50 -14.33 -0.23 1.78
N LYS A 51 -14.02 0.06 3.02
CA LYS A 51 -12.86 -0.47 3.76
C LYS A 51 -12.79 -1.99 3.77
N ALA A 52 -13.93 -2.69 3.80
CA ALA A 52 -13.97 -4.14 3.76
C ALA A 52 -13.31 -4.73 2.51
N ASN A 53 -13.24 -3.99 1.40
CA ASN A 53 -12.64 -4.38 0.14
C ASN A 53 -11.28 -3.70 -0.12
N GLU A 54 -10.67 -3.09 0.89
CA GLU A 54 -9.31 -2.54 0.74
C GLU A 54 -8.32 -3.64 0.35
N PHE A 55 -7.28 -3.26 -0.37
CA PHE A 55 -6.22 -4.19 -0.73
C PHE A 55 -5.35 -4.49 0.50
N ALA A 56 -5.72 -5.51 1.25
CA ALA A 56 -5.10 -5.86 2.53
C ALA A 56 -3.62 -6.26 2.41
N GLU A 57 -3.18 -6.70 1.22
CA GLU A 57 -1.81 -7.15 0.98
C GLU A 57 -0.88 -6.05 0.46
N LEU A 58 -1.31 -4.80 0.44
CA LEU A 58 -0.53 -3.67 -0.06
C LEU A 58 0.88 -3.61 0.58
N ASN A 59 0.96 -3.80 1.90
CA ASN A 59 2.23 -3.80 2.64
C ASN A 59 3.15 -4.98 2.34
N LYS A 60 2.65 -6.01 1.66
CA LYS A 60 3.42 -7.20 1.31
C LYS A 60 4.07 -7.11 -0.07
N LEU A 61 3.81 -6.04 -0.80
CA LEU A 61 4.49 -5.76 -2.06
C LEU A 61 5.96 -5.43 -1.80
N LYS A 62 6.84 -5.96 -2.66
CA LYS A 62 8.29 -5.81 -2.55
C LYS A 62 8.81 -4.85 -3.62
N ASP A 63 9.98 -4.28 -3.36
CA ASP A 63 10.71 -3.42 -4.28
C ASP A 63 9.93 -2.17 -4.71
N SER A 64 9.05 -1.69 -3.82
CA SER A 64 8.24 -0.48 -4.02
C SER A 64 7.91 0.17 -2.69
N SER A 65 7.71 1.47 -2.71
CA SER A 65 7.04 2.19 -1.63
C SER A 65 5.54 2.07 -1.82
N VAL A 66 4.78 1.97 -0.74
CA VAL A 66 3.33 1.75 -0.81
C VAL A 66 2.59 2.78 0.04
N TYR A 67 1.54 3.37 -0.52
CA TYR A 67 0.73 4.40 0.12
C TYR A 67 -0.74 4.20 -0.16
N ARG A 68 -1.56 4.84 0.65
CA ARG A 68 -3.01 4.89 0.50
C ARG A 68 -3.49 6.33 0.39
N VAL A 69 -4.47 6.58 -0.46
CA VAL A 69 -5.13 7.89 -0.62
C VAL A 69 -6.61 7.71 -0.36
N ASP A 70 -7.14 8.46 0.59
CA ASP A 70 -8.59 8.52 0.83
C ASP A 70 -9.22 9.53 -0.14
N ILE A 71 -9.97 9.02 -1.11
CA ILE A 71 -10.62 9.87 -2.13
C ILE A 71 -11.68 10.80 -1.56
N MET A 72 -12.24 10.48 -0.38
CA MET A 72 -13.23 11.35 0.27
C MET A 72 -12.61 12.65 0.80
N HIS A 73 -11.31 12.62 1.10
CA HIS A 73 -10.55 13.78 1.57
C HIS A 73 -9.62 14.35 0.50
N CYS A 74 -9.47 13.67 -0.64
CA CYS A 74 -8.58 14.05 -1.74
C CYS A 74 -9.32 14.08 -3.07
N THR A 75 -10.41 14.85 -3.14
CA THR A 75 -11.29 14.91 -4.34
C THR A 75 -10.57 15.42 -5.57
N LYS A 76 -9.59 16.30 -5.40
CA LYS A 76 -8.77 16.78 -6.52
C LYS A 76 -7.90 15.66 -7.10
N LEU A 77 -7.27 14.83 -6.27
CA LEU A 77 -6.51 13.66 -6.73
C LEU A 77 -7.41 12.66 -7.44
N GLN A 78 -8.61 12.43 -6.90
CA GLN A 78 -9.61 11.59 -7.55
C GLN A 78 -9.89 12.05 -8.98
N ALA A 79 -10.09 13.34 -9.18
CA ALA A 79 -10.36 13.94 -10.49
C ALA A 79 -9.12 13.90 -11.40
N ASP A 80 -7.96 14.33 -10.90
CA ASP A 80 -6.71 14.42 -11.66
C ASP A 80 -6.27 13.04 -12.19
N TYR A 81 -6.44 12.00 -11.41
CA TYR A 81 -6.11 10.61 -11.79
C TYR A 81 -7.30 9.81 -12.29
N LYS A 82 -8.46 10.44 -12.47
CA LYS A 82 -9.68 9.82 -13.03
C LYS A 82 -10.04 8.52 -12.30
N ILE A 83 -10.07 8.57 -10.97
CA ILE A 83 -10.46 7.43 -10.15
C ILE A 83 -11.97 7.32 -10.15
N SER A 84 -12.50 6.33 -10.87
CA SER A 84 -13.94 6.11 -11.04
C SER A 84 -14.52 5.08 -10.09
N ALA A 85 -13.69 4.21 -9.54
CA ALA A 85 -14.08 3.18 -8.59
C ALA A 85 -12.98 2.97 -7.55
N VAL A 86 -13.34 2.48 -6.39
CA VAL A 86 -12.40 2.12 -5.32
C VAL A 86 -12.62 0.66 -4.90
N PRO A 87 -11.55 -0.07 -4.54
CA PRO A 87 -10.17 0.37 -4.61
C PRO A 87 -9.64 0.44 -6.05
N THR A 88 -8.77 1.40 -6.34
CA THR A 88 -7.95 1.42 -7.55
C THR A 88 -6.49 1.47 -7.12
N VAL A 89 -5.69 0.54 -7.62
CA VAL A 89 -4.25 0.47 -7.35
C VAL A 89 -3.49 0.94 -8.58
N VAL A 90 -2.62 1.92 -8.39
CA VAL A 90 -1.80 2.50 -9.46
C VAL A 90 -0.32 2.31 -9.13
N VAL A 91 0.44 1.82 -10.10
CA VAL A 91 1.89 1.67 -10.01
C VAL A 91 2.54 2.82 -10.76
N PHE A 92 3.35 3.60 -10.05
CA PHE A 92 4.14 4.70 -10.59
C PHE A 92 5.61 4.32 -10.67
N ASP A 93 6.30 4.86 -11.66
CA ASP A 93 7.74 4.82 -11.76
C ASP A 93 8.26 6.24 -12.01
N ASN A 94 9.01 6.77 -11.04
CA ASN A 94 9.50 8.15 -11.07
C ASN A 94 8.39 9.18 -11.39
N GLY A 95 7.24 9.02 -10.76
CA GLY A 95 6.09 9.92 -10.90
C GLY A 95 5.20 9.66 -12.10
N VAL A 96 5.55 8.70 -12.96
CA VAL A 96 4.79 8.34 -14.16
C VAL A 96 3.95 7.10 -13.91
N GLU A 97 2.65 7.18 -14.18
CA GLU A 97 1.77 6.01 -14.11
C GLU A 97 2.18 4.96 -15.15
N LYS A 98 2.44 3.74 -14.70
CA LYS A 98 2.85 2.61 -15.54
C LYS A 98 1.77 1.55 -15.67
N GLU A 99 1.05 1.27 -14.59
CA GLU A 99 0.03 0.24 -14.56
C GLU A 99 -1.09 0.65 -13.61
N ARG A 100 -2.30 0.19 -13.91
CA ARG A 100 -3.50 0.51 -13.13
C ARG A 100 -4.38 -0.72 -13.00
N PHE A 101 -4.84 -0.98 -11.80
CA PHE A 101 -5.77 -2.06 -11.47
C PHE A 101 -7.03 -1.45 -10.87
N ASN A 102 -8.15 -1.53 -11.59
CA ASN A 102 -9.42 -0.97 -11.17
C ASN A 102 -10.26 -1.99 -10.41
N ALA A 103 -11.12 -1.51 -9.53
CA ALA A 103 -12.18 -2.33 -8.97
C ALA A 103 -13.23 -2.68 -10.03
N ASN A 104 -13.87 -3.82 -9.83
CA ASN A 104 -15.04 -4.23 -10.61
C ASN A 104 -16.30 -3.45 -10.19
N ILE A 105 -17.43 -3.78 -10.80
CA ILE A 105 -18.73 -3.14 -10.51
C ILE A 105 -19.24 -3.38 -9.08
N MET A 106 -18.67 -4.35 -8.37
CA MET A 106 -18.98 -4.66 -6.97
C MET A 106 -17.98 -3.97 -6.01
N PHE A 107 -17.17 -3.04 -6.49
CA PHE A 107 -16.13 -2.35 -5.73
C PHE A 107 -15.11 -3.29 -5.10
N GLN A 108 -14.74 -4.34 -5.83
CA GLN A 108 -13.73 -5.31 -5.43
C GLN A 108 -12.56 -5.29 -6.42
N LEU A 109 -11.35 -5.25 -5.91
CA LEU A 109 -10.14 -5.37 -6.74
C LEU A 109 -10.02 -6.81 -7.24
N GLU A 110 -9.94 -6.98 -8.55
CA GLU A 110 -9.79 -8.31 -9.16
C GLU A 110 -8.32 -8.75 -9.20
N ALA A 111 -7.40 -7.79 -9.28
CA ALA A 111 -5.97 -8.09 -9.23
C ALA A 111 -5.55 -8.54 -7.84
N ASP A 112 -4.84 -9.64 -7.77
CA ASP A 112 -4.22 -10.13 -6.54
C ASP A 112 -2.80 -9.58 -6.34
N LYS A 113 -2.21 -9.89 -5.19
CA LYS A 113 -0.84 -9.48 -4.86
C LYS A 113 0.17 -9.95 -5.92
N LYS A 114 0.00 -11.18 -6.42
CA LYS A 114 0.91 -11.77 -7.42
C LYS A 114 0.88 -10.98 -8.73
N THR A 115 -0.30 -10.60 -9.19
CA THR A 115 -0.48 -9.81 -10.41
C THR A 115 0.18 -8.45 -10.29
N ILE A 116 -0.03 -7.76 -9.18
CA ILE A 116 0.55 -6.44 -8.93
C ILE A 116 2.08 -6.53 -8.77
N GLN A 117 2.57 -7.54 -8.04
CA GLN A 117 4.01 -7.77 -7.89
C GLN A 117 4.68 -8.08 -9.24
N THR A 118 4.04 -8.87 -10.10
CA THR A 118 4.55 -9.15 -11.45
C THR A 118 4.68 -7.88 -12.29
N SER A 119 3.73 -6.96 -12.16
CA SER A 119 3.83 -5.64 -12.81
C SER A 119 5.04 -4.85 -12.32
N ILE A 120 5.26 -4.79 -11.01
CA ILE A 120 6.44 -4.14 -10.41
C ILE A 120 7.73 -4.77 -10.95
N ASP A 121 7.84 -6.09 -10.92
CA ASP A 121 9.01 -6.83 -11.35
C ASP A 121 9.29 -6.59 -12.85
N THR A 122 8.25 -6.52 -13.66
CA THR A 122 8.36 -6.22 -15.10
C THR A 122 8.89 -4.81 -15.35
N ILE A 123 8.40 -3.82 -14.61
CA ILE A 123 8.89 -2.44 -14.70
C ILE A 123 10.38 -2.39 -14.34
N ILE A 124 10.79 -3.10 -13.28
CA ILE A 124 12.19 -3.16 -12.88
C ILE A 124 13.06 -3.79 -13.97
N LEU A 125 12.64 -4.94 -14.50
CA LEU A 125 13.39 -5.64 -15.55
C LEU A 125 13.59 -4.77 -16.79
N ASN A 126 12.58 -4.01 -17.19
CA ASN A 126 12.64 -3.13 -18.36
C ASN A 126 13.65 -1.98 -18.21
N LYS A 127 14.07 -1.65 -16.99
CA LYS A 127 15.10 -0.62 -16.77
C LYS A 127 16.51 -1.12 -17.10
N PHE A 128 16.69 -2.43 -17.18
CA PHE A 128 18.01 -3.04 -17.46
C PHE A 128 18.16 -3.52 -18.90
N GLN A 129 17.16 -3.27 -19.73
CA GLN A 129 17.19 -3.54 -21.17
C GLN A 129 17.48 -2.27 -21.96
#